data_0008dd1800c58ad01b12424bc0a89c7c
#
_entry.id   0008dd1800c58ad01b12424bc0a89c7c
#
_cell.length_a   1.000
_cell.length_b   1.000
_cell.length_c   1.000
_cell.angle_alpha   90.00
_cell.angle_beta   90.00
_cell.angle_gamma   90.00
#
_symmetry.space_group_name_H-M   'P 1'
#
loop_
_entity.id
_entity.type
_entity.pdbx_description
1 polymer ?
#
loop_
_entity_poly.entity_id
_entity_poly.type
_entity_poly.pdbx_seq_one_letter_code
_entity_poly.pdbx_strand_id
1 'polypeptide(L)'
;FARIAVISFDEMDILESIQYHTRNKCVYGPAKKVQMVMVRGLISKWKQVIYINFNQNMTKELFLQIVSKCEKVGIQIHAAAFDMGNHTFISQFKILQNVNFIPNPADPARSIFFFPDAPHLLKLIRNHCLDKGFTLPAGEGNTVSLGRDDFDKLIHQDGKEIKICPKLTADHINVTGSARQRVNTAAHLFSETTSKAFLYHFKDDFKIQSKFVLTVNKWFDTMNSCNKDSSSPCRSAFGVKLEKQTAALFEMKKAVEEMRFSNNVSKVTKIQFQKGILISISSMIGLYQQLQKQGVSYVLTRRLIQDCDAEMQ
;
A
#
# COMPACT_ATOMS: atom_id res chain seq x y z
N PHE A 1 16.03 -20.26 0.59
CA PHE A 1 15.20 -19.04 0.87
C PHE A 1 15.99 -17.72 0.80
N ALA A 2 17.32 -17.72 0.96
CA ALA A 2 18.11 -16.49 0.92
C ALA A 2 18.04 -15.73 -0.42
N ARG A 3 17.67 -16.41 -1.51
CA ARG A 3 17.62 -15.87 -2.88
C ARG A 3 16.25 -15.29 -3.25
N ILE A 4 15.19 -15.56 -2.49
CA ILE A 4 13.82 -15.08 -2.75
C ILE A 4 13.77 -13.59 -2.40
N ALA A 5 13.45 -12.75 -3.39
CA ALA A 5 13.58 -11.30 -3.27
C ALA A 5 12.39 -10.54 -3.85
N VAL A 6 12.23 -9.30 -3.38
CA VAL A 6 11.37 -8.27 -3.95
C VAL A 6 12.22 -7.12 -4.46
N ILE A 7 11.85 -6.59 -5.60
CA ILE A 7 12.40 -5.36 -6.15
C ILE A 7 11.48 -4.20 -5.82
N SER A 8 11.99 -3.12 -5.27
CA SER A 8 11.26 -1.87 -5.05
C SER A 8 11.96 -0.73 -5.79
N PHE A 9 11.19 0.22 -6.28
CA PHE A 9 11.74 1.38 -6.97
C PHE A 9 10.87 2.60 -6.70
N ASP A 10 11.54 3.73 -6.54
CA ASP A 10 10.92 5.01 -6.24
C ASP A 10 11.63 6.14 -6.97
N GLU A 11 10.89 7.21 -7.20
CA GLU A 11 11.37 8.43 -7.82
C GLU A 11 11.27 9.57 -6.80
N MET A 12 12.37 10.23 -6.51
CA MET A 12 12.42 11.34 -5.57
C MET A 12 12.81 12.63 -6.28
N ASP A 13 12.14 13.72 -5.93
CA ASP A 13 12.58 15.06 -6.33
C ASP A 13 13.85 15.44 -5.56
N ILE A 14 14.83 16.00 -6.27
CA ILE A 14 16.09 16.49 -5.71
C ILE A 14 16.27 17.98 -6.05
N LEU A 15 17.09 18.66 -5.25
CA LEU A 15 17.51 20.01 -5.61
C LEU A 15 18.26 19.98 -6.93
N GLU A 16 17.83 20.81 -7.86
CA GLU A 16 18.45 20.94 -9.17
C GLU A 16 19.92 21.37 -9.00
N SER A 17 20.84 20.52 -9.42
CA SER A 17 22.26 20.80 -9.34
C SER A 17 23.00 20.29 -10.56
N ILE A 18 24.09 20.95 -10.88
CA ILE A 18 25.05 20.54 -11.91
C ILE A 18 26.32 20.12 -11.20
N GLN A 19 26.81 18.91 -11.49
CA GLN A 19 28.05 18.39 -10.90
C GLN A 19 29.05 18.02 -11.99
N TYR A 20 30.31 18.39 -11.77
CA TYR A 20 31.44 17.96 -12.61
C TYR A 20 32.10 16.73 -11.99
N HIS A 21 32.16 15.64 -12.76
CA HIS A 21 32.84 14.43 -12.33
C HIS A 21 34.29 14.41 -12.85
N THR A 22 35.24 14.67 -11.96
CA THR A 22 36.67 14.86 -12.33
C THR A 22 37.30 13.65 -13.02
N ARG A 23 37.01 12.42 -12.60
CA ARG A 23 37.54 11.21 -13.20
C ARG A 23 37.10 10.99 -14.65
N ASN A 24 35.82 11.20 -14.91
CA ASN A 24 35.20 10.95 -16.21
C ASN A 24 35.21 12.20 -17.11
N LYS A 25 35.68 13.34 -16.59
CA LYS A 25 35.71 14.63 -17.28
C LYS A 25 34.38 15.02 -17.92
N CYS A 26 33.26 14.69 -17.26
CA CYS A 26 31.92 14.97 -17.75
C CYS A 26 31.08 15.75 -16.71
N VAL A 27 30.10 16.52 -17.23
CA VAL A 27 29.14 17.27 -16.45
C VAL A 27 27.87 16.43 -16.31
N TYR A 28 27.39 16.27 -15.10
CA TYR A 28 26.09 15.65 -14.79
C TYR A 28 25.10 16.73 -14.37
N GLY A 29 23.91 16.68 -14.94
CA GLY A 29 22.84 17.60 -14.62
C GLY A 29 22.51 18.58 -15.75
N PRO A 30 21.55 19.50 -15.52
CA PRO A 30 20.77 19.60 -14.27
C PRO A 30 19.82 18.40 -14.07
N ALA A 31 19.85 17.83 -12.89
CA ALA A 31 18.96 16.74 -12.49
C ALA A 31 17.94 17.24 -11.49
N LYS A 32 16.66 16.93 -11.71
CA LYS A 32 15.53 17.29 -10.83
C LYS A 32 14.98 16.10 -10.08
N LYS A 33 15.22 14.90 -10.61
CA LYS A 33 14.70 13.65 -10.05
C LYS A 33 15.77 12.57 -10.03
N VAL A 34 15.73 11.73 -9.01
CA VAL A 34 16.52 10.51 -8.92
C VAL A 34 15.60 9.31 -8.88
N GLN A 35 15.85 8.33 -9.76
CA GLN A 35 15.22 7.02 -9.72
C GLN A 35 16.15 6.06 -8.97
N MET A 36 15.65 5.46 -7.91
CA MET A 36 16.37 4.45 -7.14
C MET A 36 15.68 3.10 -7.23
N VAL A 37 16.48 2.04 -7.40
CA VAL A 37 15.99 0.65 -7.37
C VAL A 37 16.72 -0.11 -6.28
N MET A 38 15.95 -0.74 -5.42
CA MET A 38 16.44 -1.57 -4.33
C MET A 38 15.91 -2.99 -4.49
N VAL A 39 16.74 -3.97 -4.17
CA VAL A 39 16.34 -5.37 -4.00
C VAL A 39 16.53 -5.75 -2.56
N ARG A 40 15.58 -6.47 -2.01
CA ARG A 40 15.68 -7.01 -0.64
C ARG A 40 15.15 -8.43 -0.54
N GLY A 41 15.69 -9.18 0.41
CA GLY A 41 15.22 -10.52 0.70
C GLY A 41 13.78 -10.51 1.21
N LEU A 42 12.91 -11.31 0.59
CA LEU A 42 11.52 -11.45 1.03
C LEU A 42 11.42 -12.31 2.29
N ILE A 43 12.28 -13.32 2.42
CA ILE A 43 12.32 -14.24 3.57
C ILE A 43 13.51 -13.94 4.49
N SER A 44 14.66 -13.58 3.93
CA SER A 44 15.90 -13.27 4.67
C SER A 44 16.10 -11.77 4.84
N LYS A 45 16.88 -11.36 5.87
CA LYS A 45 17.14 -9.95 6.20
C LYS A 45 18.36 -9.44 5.44
N TRP A 46 18.16 -8.97 4.22
CA TRP A 46 19.15 -8.21 3.47
C TRP A 46 18.46 -7.22 2.53
N LYS A 47 19.13 -6.13 2.21
CA LYS A 47 18.68 -5.12 1.24
C LYS A 47 19.88 -4.51 0.55
N GLN A 48 19.74 -4.18 -0.73
CA GLN A 48 20.79 -3.58 -1.55
C GLN A 48 20.20 -2.65 -2.59
N VAL A 49 20.70 -1.43 -2.67
CA VAL A 49 20.47 -0.55 -3.81
C VAL A 49 21.29 -1.09 -4.98
N ILE A 50 20.64 -1.32 -6.12
CA ILE A 50 21.25 -1.96 -7.29
C ILE A 50 21.26 -1.07 -8.52
N TYR A 51 20.48 0.01 -8.52
CA TYR A 51 20.43 0.94 -9.64
C TYR A 51 20.05 2.34 -9.13
N ILE A 52 20.74 3.35 -9.66
CA ILE A 52 20.44 4.76 -9.47
C ILE A 52 20.59 5.46 -10.81
N ASN A 53 19.63 6.26 -11.20
CA ASN A 53 19.72 7.12 -12.36
C ASN A 53 18.95 8.43 -12.15
N PHE A 54 19.26 9.42 -12.97
CA PHE A 54 18.69 10.76 -12.85
C PHE A 54 17.76 11.05 -14.03
N ASN A 55 16.65 11.75 -13.75
CA ASN A 55 15.66 12.17 -14.75
C ASN A 55 15.14 11.04 -15.65
N GLN A 56 15.13 9.80 -15.16
CA GLN A 56 14.67 8.65 -15.91
C GLN A 56 13.58 7.93 -15.14
N ASN A 57 12.44 7.71 -15.79
CA ASN A 57 11.33 6.95 -15.23
C ASN A 57 11.58 5.44 -15.36
N MET A 58 10.98 4.65 -14.45
CA MET A 58 10.96 3.20 -14.62
C MET A 58 10.09 2.82 -15.81
N THR A 59 10.72 2.24 -16.84
CA THR A 59 10.03 1.66 -18.00
C THR A 59 9.98 0.15 -17.89
N LYS A 60 9.11 -0.47 -18.71
CA LYS A 60 9.02 -1.93 -18.81
C LYS A 60 10.34 -2.56 -19.21
N GLU A 61 11.01 -1.97 -20.20
CA GLU A 61 12.29 -2.46 -20.72
C GLU A 61 13.37 -2.42 -19.65
N LEU A 62 13.52 -1.29 -18.95
CA LEU A 62 14.47 -1.12 -17.86
C LEU A 62 14.20 -2.10 -16.73
N PHE A 63 12.93 -2.24 -16.32
CA PHE A 63 12.53 -3.18 -15.28
C PHE A 63 12.92 -4.61 -15.63
N LEU A 64 12.58 -5.09 -16.85
CA LEU A 64 12.89 -6.44 -17.28
C LEU A 64 14.41 -6.68 -17.40
N GLN A 65 15.19 -5.66 -17.83
CA GLN A 65 16.65 -5.73 -17.84
C GLN A 65 17.22 -5.89 -16.43
N ILE A 66 16.74 -5.12 -15.46
CA ILE A 66 17.17 -5.20 -14.05
C ILE A 66 16.83 -6.58 -13.49
N VAL A 67 15.59 -7.05 -13.67
CA VAL A 67 15.18 -8.39 -13.24
C VAL A 67 16.09 -9.45 -13.84
N SER A 68 16.33 -9.42 -15.15
CA SER A 68 17.20 -10.40 -15.83
C SER A 68 18.63 -10.41 -15.28
N LYS A 69 19.17 -9.25 -14.90
CA LYS A 69 20.50 -9.16 -14.26
C LYS A 69 20.48 -9.76 -12.86
N CYS A 70 19.44 -9.52 -12.07
CA CYS A 70 19.28 -10.13 -10.73
C CYS A 70 19.22 -11.66 -10.83
N GLU A 71 18.42 -12.19 -11.75
CA GLU A 71 18.28 -13.63 -11.97
C GLU A 71 19.59 -14.29 -12.39
N LYS A 72 20.38 -13.64 -13.26
CA LYS A 72 21.70 -14.14 -13.68
C LYS A 72 22.68 -14.32 -12.54
N VAL A 73 22.60 -13.50 -11.47
CA VAL A 73 23.42 -13.64 -10.26
C VAL A 73 22.76 -14.50 -9.19
N GLY A 74 21.65 -15.14 -9.53
CA GLY A 74 20.94 -16.10 -8.66
C GLY A 74 19.97 -15.46 -7.66
N ILE A 75 19.62 -14.18 -7.80
CA ILE A 75 18.59 -13.51 -7.01
C ILE A 75 17.24 -13.70 -7.72
N GLN A 76 16.34 -14.41 -7.06
CA GLN A 76 15.02 -14.75 -7.61
C GLN A 76 14.01 -13.65 -7.28
N ILE A 77 13.58 -12.88 -8.27
CA ILE A 77 12.59 -11.81 -8.11
C ILE A 77 11.19 -12.41 -8.19
N HIS A 78 10.42 -12.27 -7.10
CA HIS A 78 9.05 -12.77 -6.98
C HIS A 78 8.01 -11.66 -6.88
N ALA A 79 8.43 -10.44 -6.54
CA ALA A 79 7.52 -9.31 -6.38
C ALA A 79 8.18 -8.00 -6.81
N ALA A 80 7.37 -7.03 -7.21
CA ALA A 80 7.76 -5.66 -7.49
C ALA A 80 6.87 -4.70 -6.70
N ALA A 81 7.47 -3.88 -5.83
CA ALA A 81 6.79 -2.87 -5.02
C ALA A 81 7.03 -1.47 -5.59
N PHE A 82 5.97 -0.69 -5.75
CA PHE A 82 6.01 0.65 -6.35
C PHE A 82 4.83 1.50 -5.88
N ASP A 83 4.95 2.82 -5.98
CA ASP A 83 3.84 3.72 -5.72
C ASP A 83 2.94 3.90 -6.95
N MET A 84 1.75 4.48 -6.74
CA MET A 84 0.79 4.74 -7.82
C MET A 84 1.16 5.95 -8.68
N GLY A 85 2.25 6.65 -8.38
CA GLY A 85 2.80 7.76 -9.17
C GLY A 85 3.65 7.29 -10.36
N ASN A 86 4.08 6.04 -10.39
CA ASN A 86 4.86 5.44 -11.49
C ASN A 86 4.00 5.17 -12.74
N HIS A 87 3.43 6.24 -13.33
CA HIS A 87 2.44 6.14 -14.42
C HIS A 87 2.95 5.39 -15.66
N THR A 88 4.22 5.59 -16.05
CA THR A 88 4.84 4.91 -17.19
C THR A 88 4.86 3.39 -16.98
N PHE A 89 5.37 2.94 -15.85
CA PHE A 89 5.41 1.52 -15.48
C PHE A 89 4.01 0.91 -15.41
N ILE A 90 3.09 1.57 -14.71
CA ILE A 90 1.70 1.13 -14.54
C ILE A 90 0.98 0.98 -15.88
N SER A 91 1.19 1.93 -16.79
CA SER A 91 0.58 1.92 -18.13
C SER A 91 1.14 0.80 -19.00
N GLN A 92 2.48 0.68 -19.08
CA GLN A 92 3.15 -0.30 -19.93
C GLN A 92 2.90 -1.75 -19.51
N PHE A 93 2.72 -2.01 -18.22
CA PHE A 93 2.32 -3.33 -17.70
C PHE A 93 0.81 -3.53 -17.62
N LYS A 94 0.01 -2.54 -18.01
CA LYS A 94 -1.47 -2.59 -17.98
C LYS A 94 -2.04 -2.93 -16.59
N ILE A 95 -1.35 -2.47 -15.53
CA ILE A 95 -1.68 -2.82 -14.15
C ILE A 95 -3.11 -2.39 -13.81
N LEU A 96 -3.53 -1.18 -14.21
CA LEU A 96 -4.90 -0.71 -14.00
C LEU A 96 -5.98 -1.45 -14.82
N GLN A 97 -5.58 -2.40 -15.66
CA GLN A 97 -6.47 -3.34 -16.38
C GLN A 97 -6.53 -4.71 -15.69
N ASN A 98 -6.25 -4.76 -14.37
CA ASN A 98 -6.26 -5.93 -13.49
C ASN A 98 -5.10 -6.92 -13.74
N VAL A 99 -4.01 -6.49 -14.36
CA VAL A 99 -2.78 -7.30 -14.44
C VAL A 99 -2.05 -7.18 -13.11
N ASN A 100 -2.03 -8.25 -12.32
CA ASN A 100 -1.40 -8.27 -11.01
C ASN A 100 -0.07 -9.05 -10.97
N PHE A 101 0.34 -9.68 -12.08
CA PHE A 101 1.64 -10.35 -12.22
C PHE A 101 2.08 -10.40 -13.68
N ILE A 102 3.35 -10.71 -13.89
CA ILE A 102 3.93 -11.10 -15.19
C ILE A 102 4.75 -12.39 -15.01
N PRO A 103 4.96 -13.17 -16.08
CA PRO A 103 5.96 -14.23 -16.07
C PRO A 103 7.35 -13.64 -15.84
N ASN A 104 8.18 -14.31 -15.06
CA ASN A 104 9.57 -13.90 -14.89
C ASN A 104 10.34 -14.13 -16.20
N PRO A 105 11.09 -13.14 -16.72
CA PRO A 105 11.76 -13.25 -18.03
C PRO A 105 12.87 -14.31 -18.06
N ALA A 106 13.44 -14.70 -16.91
CA ALA A 106 14.47 -15.72 -16.81
C ALA A 106 13.91 -17.12 -16.50
N ASP A 107 12.71 -17.20 -15.94
CA ASP A 107 12.03 -18.46 -15.58
C ASP A 107 10.52 -18.29 -15.70
N PRO A 108 9.92 -18.54 -16.87
CA PRO A 108 8.48 -18.35 -17.10
C PRO A 108 7.56 -19.18 -16.20
N ALA A 109 8.07 -20.21 -15.53
CA ALA A 109 7.30 -20.98 -14.55
C ALA A 109 7.05 -20.21 -13.23
N ARG A 110 7.82 -19.14 -12.99
CA ARG A 110 7.63 -18.21 -11.86
C ARG A 110 6.97 -16.92 -12.32
N SER A 111 6.13 -16.37 -11.47
CA SER A 111 5.51 -15.05 -11.67
C SER A 111 6.18 -13.99 -10.79
N ILE A 112 6.23 -12.77 -11.30
CA ILE A 112 6.56 -11.56 -10.54
C ILE A 112 5.26 -10.81 -10.27
N PHE A 113 4.88 -10.72 -9.00
CA PHE A 113 3.63 -10.10 -8.56
C PHE A 113 3.81 -8.60 -8.30
N PHE A 114 2.83 -7.81 -8.68
CA PHE A 114 2.83 -6.35 -8.54
C PHE A 114 2.19 -5.91 -7.21
N PHE A 115 2.92 -5.11 -6.46
CA PHE A 115 2.49 -4.57 -5.17
C PHE A 115 2.50 -3.04 -5.20
N PRO A 116 1.36 -2.40 -5.53
CA PRO A 116 1.15 -1.01 -5.18
C PRO A 116 1.36 -0.79 -3.68
N ASP A 117 2.15 0.22 -3.32
CA ASP A 117 2.59 0.47 -1.95
C ASP A 117 1.42 0.69 -0.97
N ALA A 118 1.26 -0.22 0.01
CA ALA A 118 0.12 -0.19 0.93
C ALA A 118 0.07 1.08 1.81
N PRO A 119 1.18 1.61 2.37
CA PRO A 119 1.21 2.92 3.02
C PRO A 119 0.73 4.06 2.12
N HIS A 120 1.16 4.07 0.86
CA HIS A 120 0.70 5.07 -0.12
C HIS A 120 -0.81 4.94 -0.38
N LEU A 121 -1.31 3.74 -0.58
CA LEU A 121 -2.74 3.48 -0.76
C LEU A 121 -3.57 3.91 0.44
N LEU A 122 -3.09 3.70 1.68
CA LEU A 122 -3.76 4.16 2.89
C LEU A 122 -3.86 5.69 2.94
N LYS A 123 -2.79 6.41 2.57
CA LYS A 123 -2.81 7.88 2.44
C LYS A 123 -3.86 8.33 1.41
N LEU A 124 -3.97 7.65 0.28
CA LEU A 124 -4.96 7.95 -0.76
C LEU A 124 -6.39 7.70 -0.27
N ILE A 125 -6.65 6.59 0.47
CA ILE A 125 -7.96 6.35 1.09
C ILE A 125 -8.34 7.52 2.00
N ARG A 126 -7.44 7.93 2.91
CA ARG A 126 -7.69 9.07 3.80
C ARG A 126 -7.98 10.35 3.03
N ASN A 127 -7.13 10.69 2.07
CA ASN A 127 -7.27 11.94 1.33
C ASN A 127 -8.61 11.98 0.57
N HIS A 128 -8.98 10.91 -0.11
CA HIS A 128 -10.27 10.85 -0.81
C HIS A 128 -11.46 10.85 0.16
N CYS A 129 -11.38 10.17 1.28
CA CYS A 129 -12.41 10.17 2.32
C CYS A 129 -12.66 11.58 2.87
N LEU A 130 -11.59 12.30 3.18
CA LEU A 130 -11.69 13.66 3.76
C LEU A 130 -12.07 14.72 2.72
N ASP A 131 -11.67 14.57 1.46
CA ASP A 131 -11.89 15.58 0.42
C ASP A 131 -13.25 15.41 -0.28
N LYS A 132 -13.72 14.16 -0.47
CA LYS A 132 -14.89 13.85 -1.30
C LYS A 132 -15.95 13.03 -0.57
N GLY A 133 -15.59 12.39 0.53
CA GLY A 133 -16.43 11.41 1.19
C GLY A 133 -16.62 10.12 0.38
N PHE A 134 -17.02 9.06 1.07
CA PHE A 134 -17.41 7.79 0.50
C PHE A 134 -18.91 7.55 0.70
N THR A 135 -19.54 6.93 -0.27
CA THR A 135 -20.88 6.34 -0.15
C THR A 135 -20.71 4.83 -0.02
N LEU A 136 -21.16 4.29 1.10
CA LEU A 136 -21.04 2.88 1.50
C LEU A 136 -22.39 2.19 1.42
N PRO A 137 -22.49 0.93 0.96
CA PRO A 137 -23.76 0.21 0.95
C PRO A 137 -24.24 -0.11 2.36
N ALA A 138 -25.53 0.14 2.61
CA ALA A 138 -26.21 -0.09 3.89
C ALA A 138 -27.17 -1.30 3.88
N GLY A 139 -27.24 -2.01 2.75
CA GLY A 139 -28.21 -3.09 2.51
C GLY A 139 -29.52 -2.58 1.90
N GLU A 140 -30.27 -3.48 1.26
CA GLU A 140 -31.58 -3.18 0.65
C GLU A 140 -31.58 -1.97 -0.30
N GLY A 141 -30.45 -1.71 -0.97
CA GLY A 141 -30.31 -0.55 -1.88
C GLY A 141 -30.02 0.78 -1.16
N ASN A 142 -30.01 0.80 0.17
CA ASN A 142 -29.68 1.98 0.96
C ASN A 142 -28.17 2.22 1.00
N THR A 143 -27.78 3.47 1.23
CA THR A 143 -26.38 3.89 1.36
C THR A 143 -26.20 4.85 2.52
N VAL A 144 -24.99 4.85 3.09
CA VAL A 144 -24.57 5.82 4.11
C VAL A 144 -23.30 6.52 3.66
N SER A 145 -23.11 7.75 4.09
CA SER A 145 -21.88 8.50 3.85
C SER A 145 -20.83 8.23 4.92
N LEU A 146 -19.55 8.36 4.54
CA LEU A 146 -18.43 8.48 5.46
C LEU A 146 -17.48 9.56 4.93
N GLY A 147 -17.29 10.61 5.67
CA GLY A 147 -16.45 11.74 5.25
C GLY A 147 -15.87 12.52 6.43
N ARG A 148 -15.31 13.69 6.13
CA ARG A 148 -14.70 14.59 7.11
C ARG A 148 -15.63 14.89 8.30
N ASP A 149 -16.88 15.23 8.01
CA ASP A 149 -17.87 15.64 9.03
C ASP A 149 -18.17 14.55 10.05
N ASP A 150 -18.11 13.28 9.63
CA ASP A 150 -18.34 12.15 10.51
C ASP A 150 -17.19 11.97 11.51
N PHE A 151 -15.94 12.15 11.04
CA PHE A 151 -14.77 12.14 11.92
C PHE A 151 -14.73 13.37 12.83
N ASP A 152 -15.16 14.53 12.34
CA ASP A 152 -15.25 15.76 13.16
C ASP A 152 -16.27 15.59 14.28
N LYS A 153 -17.46 15.07 13.97
CA LYS A 153 -18.46 14.70 14.98
C LYS A 153 -17.88 13.72 16.02
N LEU A 154 -17.13 12.70 15.57
CA LEU A 154 -16.52 11.75 16.49
C LEU A 154 -15.52 12.43 17.42
N ILE A 155 -14.60 13.25 16.88
CA ILE A 155 -13.59 13.95 17.68
C ILE A 155 -14.25 14.86 18.72
N HIS A 156 -15.33 15.54 18.34
CA HIS A 156 -16.07 16.44 19.21
C HIS A 156 -16.77 15.68 20.35
N GLN A 157 -17.37 14.54 20.04
CA GLN A 157 -18.08 13.71 21.02
C GLN A 157 -17.12 12.97 21.96
N ASP A 158 -16.01 12.42 21.41
CA ASP A 158 -14.99 11.68 22.17
C ASP A 158 -14.19 12.57 23.16
N GLY A 159 -14.23 13.90 22.97
CA GLY A 159 -13.59 14.86 23.86
C GLY A 159 -14.38 15.26 25.11
N LYS A 160 -15.67 14.84 25.22
CA LYS A 160 -16.56 15.34 26.29
C LYS A 160 -16.45 14.60 27.61
N GLU A 161 -16.18 13.30 27.58
CA GLU A 161 -16.15 12.45 28.77
C GLU A 161 -14.88 11.60 28.84
N ILE A 162 -14.99 10.31 28.53
CA ILE A 162 -13.87 9.40 28.46
C ILE A 162 -13.38 9.33 27.00
N LYS A 163 -12.13 9.69 26.77
CA LYS A 163 -11.54 9.65 25.44
C LYS A 163 -11.23 8.22 25.02
N ILE A 164 -12.08 7.64 24.18
CA ILE A 164 -11.94 6.29 23.65
C ILE A 164 -10.82 6.23 22.60
N CYS A 165 -10.65 7.31 21.81
CA CYS A 165 -9.67 7.40 20.76
C CYS A 165 -8.62 8.51 21.01
N PRO A 166 -7.69 8.33 22.00
CA PRO A 166 -6.82 9.40 22.46
C PRO A 166 -5.85 9.93 21.40
N LYS A 167 -5.53 9.13 20.38
CA LYS A 167 -4.65 9.51 19.28
C LYS A 167 -5.35 10.29 18.17
N LEU A 168 -6.68 10.28 18.11
CA LEU A 168 -7.44 10.99 17.09
C LEU A 168 -7.68 12.44 17.54
N THR A 169 -7.26 13.39 16.71
CA THR A 169 -7.36 14.84 16.95
C THR A 169 -7.79 15.55 15.67
N ALA A 170 -8.13 16.83 15.77
CA ALA A 170 -8.47 17.67 14.61
C ALA A 170 -7.35 17.71 13.54
N ASP A 171 -6.08 17.54 13.92
CA ASP A 171 -4.96 17.50 12.97
C ASP A 171 -5.03 16.32 12.02
N HIS A 172 -5.74 15.24 12.37
CA HIS A 172 -5.92 14.06 11.53
C HIS A 172 -6.91 14.28 10.38
N ILE A 173 -7.81 15.26 10.53
CA ILE A 173 -8.79 15.63 9.51
C ILE A 173 -8.43 16.93 8.79
N ASN A 174 -7.66 17.83 9.42
CA ASN A 174 -7.22 19.10 8.85
C ASN A 174 -5.84 19.00 8.18
N VAL A 175 -5.63 17.92 7.40
CA VAL A 175 -4.35 17.65 6.75
C VAL A 175 -4.16 18.47 5.49
N THR A 176 -3.08 19.26 5.43
CA THR A 176 -2.69 20.07 4.27
C THR A 176 -1.21 19.88 3.94
N GLY A 177 -0.80 20.22 2.73
CA GLY A 177 0.61 20.19 2.30
C GLY A 177 1.30 18.86 2.62
N SER A 178 2.47 18.91 3.24
CA SER A 178 3.28 17.74 3.60
C SER A 178 2.61 16.81 4.62
N ALA A 179 1.68 17.32 5.45
CA ALA A 179 0.94 16.48 6.39
C ALA A 179 0.09 15.41 5.68
N ARG A 180 -0.33 15.66 4.43
CA ARG A 180 -1.04 14.69 3.58
C ARG A 180 -0.19 13.47 3.21
N GLN A 181 1.13 13.55 3.36
CA GLN A 181 2.05 12.43 3.09
C GLN A 181 2.30 11.56 4.33
N ARG A 182 1.87 11.96 5.52
CA ARG A 182 2.09 11.21 6.75
C ARG A 182 1.18 9.98 6.83
N VAL A 183 1.80 8.80 6.86
CA VAL A 183 1.09 7.50 6.98
C VAL A 183 0.44 7.34 8.34
N ASN A 184 1.13 7.75 9.42
CA ASN A 184 0.65 7.60 10.80
C ASN A 184 -0.71 8.28 11.03
N THR A 185 -0.92 9.49 10.47
CA THR A 185 -2.22 10.17 10.58
C THR A 185 -3.33 9.41 9.86
N ALA A 186 -3.05 8.78 8.73
CA ALA A 186 -4.02 7.94 8.03
C ALA A 186 -4.31 6.64 8.81
N ALA A 187 -3.29 6.03 9.39
CA ALA A 187 -3.44 4.83 10.22
C ALA A 187 -4.22 5.10 11.51
N HIS A 188 -4.05 6.26 12.14
CA HIS A 188 -4.86 6.64 13.30
C HIS A 188 -6.32 6.87 12.93
N LEU A 189 -6.60 7.53 11.78
CA LEU A 189 -7.96 7.77 11.31
C LEU A 189 -8.70 6.45 11.05
N PHE A 190 -8.04 5.49 10.38
CA PHE A 190 -8.57 4.16 10.09
C PHE A 190 -8.05 3.11 11.08
N SER A 191 -8.16 3.38 12.39
CA SER A 191 -7.73 2.44 13.42
C SER A 191 -8.90 1.66 14.02
N GLU A 192 -8.60 0.50 14.60
CA GLU A 192 -9.57 -0.26 15.38
C GLU A 192 -10.15 0.58 16.53
N THR A 193 -9.35 1.45 17.14
CA THR A 193 -9.79 2.35 18.22
C THR A 193 -10.81 3.35 17.70
N THR A 194 -10.59 3.95 16.53
CA THR A 194 -11.55 4.84 15.87
C THR A 194 -12.86 4.12 15.54
N SER A 195 -12.77 2.89 15.02
CA SER A 195 -13.96 2.06 14.78
C SER A 195 -14.76 1.81 16.06
N LYS A 196 -14.09 1.45 17.16
CA LYS A 196 -14.73 1.25 18.48
C LYS A 196 -15.35 2.54 19.03
N ALA A 197 -14.69 3.69 18.83
CA ALA A 197 -15.19 4.99 19.26
C ALA A 197 -16.49 5.36 18.51
N PHE A 198 -16.60 5.10 17.21
CA PHE A 198 -17.86 5.27 16.47
C PHE A 198 -18.99 4.44 17.07
N LEU A 199 -18.77 3.16 17.37
CA LEU A 199 -19.81 2.31 17.97
C LEU A 199 -20.16 2.72 19.39
N TYR A 200 -19.19 3.16 20.18
CA TYR A 200 -19.43 3.60 21.56
C TYR A 200 -20.32 4.84 21.62
N HIS A 201 -20.00 5.88 20.81
CA HIS A 201 -20.69 7.16 20.86
C HIS A 201 -21.98 7.20 20.05
N PHE A 202 -22.04 6.49 18.92
CA PHE A 202 -23.17 6.60 17.97
C PHE A 202 -23.91 5.28 17.75
N LYS A 203 -23.49 4.19 18.38
CA LYS A 203 -24.14 2.88 18.34
C LYS A 203 -24.48 2.43 16.90
N ASP A 204 -25.72 2.07 16.65
CA ASP A 204 -26.17 1.53 15.36
C ASP A 204 -26.15 2.55 14.21
N ASP A 205 -26.26 3.85 14.52
CA ASP A 205 -26.26 4.92 13.51
C ASP A 205 -24.94 4.97 12.70
N PHE A 206 -23.83 4.54 13.31
CA PHE A 206 -22.51 4.52 12.67
C PHE A 206 -21.92 3.10 12.48
N LYS A 207 -22.75 2.08 12.54
CA LYS A 207 -22.32 0.68 12.43
C LYS A 207 -21.59 0.37 11.12
N ILE A 208 -22.05 0.92 10.00
CA ILE A 208 -21.48 0.70 8.68
C ILE A 208 -20.15 1.45 8.53
N GLN A 209 -20.10 2.72 8.95
CA GLN A 209 -18.89 3.54 8.95
C GLN A 209 -17.81 2.90 9.83
N SER A 210 -18.19 2.48 11.05
CA SER A 210 -17.30 1.75 11.96
C SER A 210 -16.76 0.47 11.32
N LYS A 211 -17.63 -0.34 10.69
CA LYS A 211 -17.22 -1.56 9.98
C LYS A 211 -16.23 -1.26 8.85
N PHE A 212 -16.48 -0.21 8.07
CA PHE A 212 -15.55 0.19 7.00
C PHE A 212 -14.18 0.59 7.54
N VAL A 213 -14.14 1.42 8.60
CA VAL A 213 -12.90 1.83 9.27
C VAL A 213 -12.11 0.60 9.75
N LEU A 214 -12.80 -0.35 10.39
CA LEU A 214 -12.17 -1.60 10.85
C LEU A 214 -11.67 -2.47 9.69
N THR A 215 -12.39 -2.51 8.58
CA THR A 215 -11.99 -3.25 7.37
C THR A 215 -10.70 -2.67 6.78
N VAL A 216 -10.59 -1.35 6.68
CA VAL A 216 -9.35 -0.66 6.25
C VAL A 216 -8.20 -0.96 7.22
N ASN A 217 -8.44 -0.90 8.53
CA ASN A 217 -7.43 -1.25 9.53
C ASN A 217 -6.90 -2.68 9.37
N LYS A 218 -7.79 -3.67 9.29
CA LYS A 218 -7.42 -5.08 9.13
C LYS A 218 -6.63 -5.32 7.84
N TRP A 219 -7.05 -4.71 6.73
CA TRP A 219 -6.34 -4.79 5.46
C TRP A 219 -4.92 -4.22 5.59
N PHE A 220 -4.79 -3.01 6.16
CA PHE A 220 -3.50 -2.37 6.30
C PHE A 220 -2.57 -3.14 7.23
N ASP A 221 -3.06 -3.61 8.38
CA ASP A 221 -2.30 -4.47 9.30
C ASP A 221 -1.81 -5.75 8.59
N THR A 222 -2.65 -6.38 7.75
CA THR A 222 -2.29 -7.58 6.98
C THR A 222 -1.23 -7.29 5.92
N MET A 223 -1.31 -6.13 5.25
CA MET A 223 -0.37 -5.73 4.19
C MET A 223 0.91 -5.06 4.72
N ASN A 224 1.02 -4.83 6.03
CA ASN A 224 2.16 -4.17 6.66
C ASN A 224 2.69 -4.93 7.89
N SER A 225 2.53 -6.24 7.94
CA SER A 225 2.99 -7.06 9.07
C SER A 225 4.52 -7.16 9.12
N CYS A 226 5.10 -6.93 10.31
CA CYS A 226 6.55 -6.95 10.56
C CYS A 226 6.98 -8.06 11.54
N ASN A 227 6.05 -8.66 12.27
CA ASN A 227 6.31 -9.71 13.24
C ASN A 227 5.73 -11.04 12.77
N LYS A 228 6.44 -12.14 13.07
CA LYS A 228 5.94 -13.49 12.74
C LYS A 228 4.62 -13.76 13.43
N ASP A 229 4.54 -13.44 14.72
CA ASP A 229 3.34 -13.67 15.53
C ASP A 229 2.94 -12.39 16.28
N SER A 230 1.64 -12.19 16.45
CA SER A 230 1.07 -11.04 17.13
C SER A 230 -0.26 -11.43 17.80
N SER A 231 -0.68 -10.68 18.82
CA SER A 231 -2.00 -10.83 19.44
C SER A 231 -3.15 -10.62 18.44
N SER A 232 -2.96 -9.74 17.46
CA SER A 232 -3.91 -9.54 16.36
C SER A 232 -3.54 -10.44 15.16
N PRO A 233 -4.48 -11.27 14.67
CA PRO A 233 -4.23 -12.12 13.51
C PRO A 233 -3.74 -11.37 12.27
N CYS A 234 -4.28 -10.17 12.01
CA CYS A 234 -3.91 -9.35 10.86
C CYS A 234 -2.50 -8.72 10.98
N ARG A 235 -1.95 -8.59 12.19
CA ARG A 235 -0.59 -8.10 12.44
C ARG A 235 0.47 -9.20 12.42
N SER A 236 0.06 -10.46 12.46
CA SER A 236 0.97 -11.59 12.26
C SER A 236 1.43 -11.68 10.80
N ALA A 237 2.58 -12.31 10.56
CA ALA A 237 3.04 -12.57 9.20
C ALA A 237 1.98 -13.32 8.39
N PHE A 238 1.84 -12.97 7.12
CA PHE A 238 0.83 -13.57 6.25
C PHE A 238 1.12 -15.06 6.06
N GLY A 239 0.12 -15.89 6.33
CA GLY A 239 0.23 -17.35 6.36
C GLY A 239 0.15 -17.95 7.76
N VAL A 240 0.49 -17.23 8.82
CA VAL A 240 0.42 -17.72 10.21
C VAL A 240 -1.03 -17.88 10.70
N LYS A 241 -1.88 -16.94 10.32
CA LYS A 241 -3.34 -16.96 10.62
C LYS A 241 -4.13 -16.84 9.32
N LEU A 242 -3.79 -17.66 8.33
CA LEU A 242 -4.16 -17.53 6.92
C LEU A 242 -5.65 -17.30 6.70
N GLU A 243 -6.52 -18.07 7.36
CA GLU A 243 -7.97 -17.95 7.20
C GLU A 243 -8.47 -16.55 7.58
N LYS A 244 -8.09 -16.04 8.76
CA LYS A 244 -8.50 -14.70 9.23
C LYS A 244 -7.89 -13.58 8.38
N GLN A 245 -6.66 -13.75 7.93
CA GLN A 245 -5.96 -12.79 7.08
C GLN A 245 -6.59 -12.73 5.69
N THR A 246 -6.90 -13.88 5.11
CA THR A 246 -7.56 -13.98 3.80
C THR A 246 -8.99 -13.41 3.87
N ALA A 247 -9.73 -13.68 4.95
CA ALA A 247 -11.04 -13.08 5.17
C ALA A 247 -10.97 -11.55 5.23
N ALA A 248 -9.99 -10.99 5.95
CA ALA A 248 -9.77 -9.54 6.02
C ALA A 248 -9.46 -8.93 4.63
N LEU A 249 -8.65 -9.60 3.81
CA LEU A 249 -8.38 -9.16 2.44
C LEU A 249 -9.63 -9.21 1.56
N PHE A 250 -10.46 -10.24 1.67
CA PHE A 250 -11.71 -10.33 0.91
C PHE A 250 -12.78 -9.34 1.39
N GLU A 251 -12.87 -9.06 2.70
CA GLU A 251 -13.72 -7.99 3.23
C GLU A 251 -13.33 -6.63 2.61
N MET A 252 -12.02 -6.33 2.56
CA MET A 252 -11.52 -5.09 1.93
C MET A 252 -11.78 -5.06 0.42
N LYS A 253 -11.58 -6.20 -0.27
CA LYS A 253 -11.90 -6.32 -1.70
C LYS A 253 -13.36 -5.95 -1.97
N LYS A 254 -14.29 -6.55 -1.22
CA LYS A 254 -15.72 -6.28 -1.32
C LYS A 254 -16.04 -4.81 -1.03
N ALA A 255 -15.50 -4.26 0.08
CA ALA A 255 -15.73 -2.86 0.44
C ALA A 255 -15.27 -1.89 -0.67
N VAL A 256 -14.09 -2.14 -1.28
CA VAL A 256 -13.55 -1.31 -2.36
C VAL A 256 -14.34 -1.47 -3.67
N GLU A 257 -14.88 -2.65 -3.94
CA GLU A 257 -15.74 -2.91 -5.11
C GLU A 257 -17.09 -2.21 -5.01
N GLU A 258 -17.64 -2.11 -3.82
CA GLU A 258 -18.97 -1.57 -3.56
C GLU A 258 -18.98 -0.06 -3.26
N MET A 259 -17.90 0.49 -2.68
CA MET A 259 -17.85 1.92 -2.32
C MET A 259 -17.88 2.84 -3.54
N ARG A 260 -18.55 3.99 -3.39
CA ARG A 260 -18.67 5.06 -4.39
C ARG A 260 -18.26 6.40 -3.79
N PHE A 261 -18.16 7.43 -4.63
CA PHE A 261 -17.91 8.81 -4.23
C PHE A 261 -19.19 9.61 -4.26
N SER A 262 -19.41 10.46 -3.28
CA SER A 262 -20.65 11.23 -3.11
C SER A 262 -21.02 12.09 -4.33
N ASN A 263 -20.04 12.50 -5.15
CA ASN A 263 -20.25 13.40 -6.28
C ASN A 263 -20.40 12.69 -7.65
N ASN A 264 -20.43 11.35 -7.71
CA ASN A 264 -20.45 10.59 -8.96
C ASN A 264 -21.48 9.46 -8.95
N VAL A 265 -22.76 9.81 -9.02
CA VAL A 265 -23.86 8.83 -9.12
C VAL A 265 -23.86 8.05 -10.44
N SER A 266 -23.21 8.55 -11.49
CA SER A 266 -23.36 8.01 -12.87
C SER A 266 -22.14 7.26 -13.43
N LYS A 267 -20.97 7.24 -12.77
CA LYS A 267 -19.79 6.52 -13.31
C LYS A 267 -19.31 5.42 -12.35
N VAL A 268 -19.54 4.17 -12.75
CA VAL A 268 -19.08 2.93 -12.08
C VAL A 268 -17.56 2.73 -12.20
N THR A 269 -16.80 3.70 -12.71
CA THR A 269 -15.37 3.54 -12.98
C THR A 269 -14.56 3.66 -11.69
N LYS A 270 -13.90 2.57 -11.27
CA LYS A 270 -12.99 2.56 -10.12
C LYS A 270 -11.81 3.51 -10.37
N ILE A 271 -11.49 4.33 -9.38
CA ILE A 271 -10.34 5.21 -9.44
C ILE A 271 -9.04 4.47 -9.11
N GLN A 272 -7.92 5.12 -9.33
CA GLN A 272 -6.59 4.51 -9.31
C GLN A 272 -6.27 3.77 -8.01
N PHE A 273 -6.54 4.37 -6.83
CA PHE A 273 -6.23 3.70 -5.56
C PHE A 273 -7.10 2.47 -5.30
N GLN A 274 -8.39 2.48 -5.72
CA GLN A 274 -9.25 1.30 -5.61
C GLN A 274 -8.66 0.14 -6.40
N LYS A 275 -8.22 0.40 -7.63
CA LYS A 275 -7.56 -0.61 -8.46
C LYS A 275 -6.25 -1.09 -7.82
N GLY A 276 -5.46 -0.16 -7.25
CA GLY A 276 -4.23 -0.51 -6.53
C GLY A 276 -4.47 -1.47 -5.37
N ILE A 277 -5.51 -1.25 -4.58
CA ILE A 277 -5.88 -2.16 -3.48
C ILE A 277 -6.28 -3.54 -4.00
N LEU A 278 -7.12 -3.60 -5.04
CA LEU A 278 -7.57 -4.87 -5.62
C LEU A 278 -6.42 -5.69 -6.20
N ILE A 279 -5.46 -5.01 -6.83
CA ILE A 279 -4.24 -5.61 -7.37
C ILE A 279 -3.37 -6.14 -6.23
N SER A 280 -3.11 -5.33 -5.19
CA SER A 280 -2.27 -5.75 -4.06
C SER A 280 -2.85 -6.97 -3.32
N ILE A 281 -4.17 -7.05 -3.17
CA ILE A 281 -4.86 -8.21 -2.58
C ILE A 281 -4.67 -9.46 -3.45
N SER A 282 -4.93 -9.35 -4.75
CA SER A 282 -4.77 -10.47 -5.69
C SER A 282 -3.32 -10.94 -5.76
N SER A 283 -2.37 -9.99 -5.77
CA SER A 283 -0.94 -10.26 -5.74
C SER A 283 -0.49 -10.97 -4.47
N MET A 284 -1.01 -10.57 -3.30
CA MET A 284 -0.65 -11.19 -2.02
C MET A 284 -1.05 -12.68 -1.99
N ILE A 285 -2.26 -12.97 -2.43
CA ILE A 285 -2.77 -14.35 -2.48
C ILE A 285 -1.95 -15.18 -3.46
N GLY A 286 -1.72 -14.67 -4.69
CA GLY A 286 -0.96 -15.39 -5.71
C GLY A 286 0.52 -15.59 -5.34
N LEU A 287 1.17 -14.56 -4.79
CA LEU A 287 2.55 -14.65 -4.30
C LEU A 287 2.66 -15.72 -3.20
N TYR A 288 1.77 -15.71 -2.22
CA TYR A 288 1.82 -16.67 -1.13
C TYR A 288 1.63 -18.10 -1.63
N GLN A 289 0.68 -18.34 -2.55
CA GLN A 289 0.48 -19.64 -3.18
C GLN A 289 1.73 -20.12 -3.94
N GLN A 290 2.41 -19.24 -4.65
CA GLN A 290 3.67 -19.55 -5.34
C GLN A 290 4.79 -19.90 -4.34
N LEU A 291 4.92 -19.14 -3.26
CA LEU A 291 5.94 -19.36 -2.24
C LEU A 291 5.68 -20.61 -1.39
N GLN A 292 4.41 -20.95 -1.13
CA GLN A 292 4.05 -22.20 -0.45
C GLN A 292 4.56 -23.43 -1.19
N LYS A 293 4.51 -23.44 -2.53
CA LYS A 293 5.07 -24.53 -3.36
C LYS A 293 6.58 -24.67 -3.19
N GLN A 294 7.26 -23.63 -2.72
CA GLN A 294 8.69 -23.63 -2.41
C GLN A 294 8.99 -23.88 -0.91
N GLY A 295 7.98 -24.27 -0.11
CA GLY A 295 8.13 -24.57 1.31
C GLY A 295 8.15 -23.34 2.23
N VAL A 296 7.76 -22.15 1.75
CA VAL A 296 7.64 -20.94 2.57
C VAL A 296 6.32 -20.97 3.34
N SER A 297 6.38 -20.92 4.66
CA SER A 297 5.20 -21.01 5.52
C SER A 297 4.57 -19.66 5.88
N TYR A 298 5.31 -18.56 5.75
CA TYR A 298 4.81 -17.22 6.03
C TYR A 298 5.62 -16.12 5.32
N VAL A 299 5.01 -14.95 5.16
CA VAL A 299 5.63 -13.77 4.57
C VAL A 299 5.42 -12.56 5.48
N LEU A 300 6.49 -11.83 5.79
CA LEU A 300 6.42 -10.52 6.43
C LEU A 300 6.04 -9.48 5.36
N THR A 301 4.79 -9.07 5.33
CA THR A 301 4.26 -8.25 4.23
C THR A 301 4.85 -6.84 4.18
N ARG A 302 5.38 -6.33 5.30
CA ARG A 302 6.18 -5.09 5.32
C ARG A 302 7.37 -5.12 4.36
N ARG A 303 7.84 -6.30 3.94
CA ARG A 303 8.90 -6.44 2.94
C ARG A 303 8.42 -6.21 1.51
N LEU A 304 7.12 -6.10 1.29
CA LEU A 304 6.46 -5.82 0.01
C LEU A 304 6.04 -4.36 -0.16
N ILE A 305 6.51 -3.46 0.73
CA ILE A 305 6.29 -2.02 0.64
C ILE A 305 7.57 -1.28 0.28
N GLN A 306 7.47 -0.05 -0.21
CA GLN A 306 8.62 0.76 -0.60
C GLN A 306 9.41 1.31 0.59
N ASP A 307 8.73 1.56 1.72
CA ASP A 307 9.30 2.22 2.88
C ASP A 307 10.40 1.36 3.53
N CYS A 308 11.65 1.76 3.29
CA CYS A 308 12.85 1.11 3.82
C CYS A 308 13.33 1.73 5.14
N ASP A 309 12.82 2.92 5.51
CA ASP A 309 13.36 3.71 6.62
C ASP A 309 12.78 3.30 7.98
N ALA A 310 11.69 2.55 8.01
CA ALA A 310 11.06 2.11 9.25
C ALA A 310 11.80 0.96 9.99
N GLU A 311 12.90 0.45 9.42
CA GLU A 311 13.76 -0.56 10.07
C GLU A 311 15.01 0.05 10.72
N MET A 312 15.20 1.38 10.67
CA MET A 312 16.36 2.08 11.24
C MET A 312 16.01 2.92 12.48
N GLN A 313 14.86 2.67 13.12
CA GLN A 313 14.51 3.23 14.43
C GLN A 313 14.38 2.15 15.48
#